data_33a10bee3a7285daaaf77732e277f6dc
#
_entry.id   33a10bee3a7285daaaf77732e277f6dc
#
_cell.length_a   1.000
_cell.length_b   1.000
_cell.length_c   1.000
_cell.angle_alpha   90.00
_cell.angle_beta   90.00
_cell.angle_gamma   90.00
#
_symmetry.space_group_name_H-M   'P 1'
#
loop_
_entity.id
_entity.type
_entity.pdbx_description
1 polymer ?
#
loop_
_entity_poly.entity_id
_entity_poly.type
_entity_poly.pdbx_seq_one_letter_code
_entity_poly.pdbx_strand_id
1 'polypeptide(L)'
;MGFPFFFVLLFSASAFGQHALHSIPSIPQELLERRVAIRTGVGAVHDDAATKNAEAQRFYDQGLAYLHNYVWIEAARSFHQALRLDSQLALAHVGLSYAYIELNKPAQARQAITTAQALAVKSAQSVDHIKRHVDARALQMAAEDAPGDPSKLAAYRKSLDGAIAAYPNDVQFLLNRGIAESPDPADRGQGSVLGSIAYYERVIKKPEPSAPSVAPGTSAAWPAQHFLAHAYENAGRIKEAESSASAYASANPGVPHAIHMHGHELRRLGRINEAIARFEAADKLQRDYMAREKIAAELDWHHAHNLDLLAASYQYTGQMKKAEALLKQSFNLPTNLLVQAVNKREWPAFLIARHRPAEALAAAQLLLAHPSLVVQATGHIEAGFAQLAMNRPADGAASSNAALKALRSAQAGQGLAAITLEALQGEFLLRTAQREKGRQVMERAAQKWRSLPGPDAWTQSLFRIEALARAARDVGDWALAARLAQMMLEHDSNYGGTHFALGLVSHHNSGTSATTLREFALAEKAWAGADKDLAELKTMADLRR
;
A
#
# COMPACT_ATOMS: atom_id res chain seq x y z
N MET A 1 -64.85 16.88 10.66
CA MET A 1 -63.56 17.30 11.24
C MET A 1 -62.59 16.14 11.07
N GLY A 2 -61.82 16.14 9.98
CA GLY A 2 -60.85 15.10 9.66
C GLY A 2 -59.44 15.61 9.91
N PHE A 3 -58.70 14.91 10.74
CA PHE A 3 -57.25 15.16 10.93
C PHE A 3 -56.47 14.36 9.86
N PRO A 4 -55.47 14.98 9.18
CA PRO A 4 -54.58 14.26 8.29
C PRO A 4 -53.49 13.58 9.11
N PHE A 5 -53.33 12.27 8.94
CA PHE A 5 -52.20 11.49 9.39
C PHE A 5 -50.98 11.83 8.50
N PHE A 6 -49.98 12.52 9.05
CA PHE A 6 -48.66 12.63 8.46
C PHE A 6 -47.91 11.31 8.70
N PHE A 7 -47.68 10.54 7.64
CA PHE A 7 -46.74 9.44 7.62
C PHE A 7 -45.34 10.02 7.57
N VAL A 8 -44.63 10.04 8.70
CA VAL A 8 -43.19 10.28 8.75
C VAL A 8 -42.51 8.99 8.32
N LEU A 9 -42.09 8.91 7.06
CA LEU A 9 -41.14 7.90 6.59
C LEU A 9 -39.78 8.17 7.25
N LEU A 10 -39.54 7.51 8.37
CA LEU A 10 -38.22 7.33 8.94
C LEU A 10 -37.40 6.48 7.95
N PHE A 11 -36.58 7.15 7.14
CA PHE A 11 -35.46 6.49 6.50
C PHE A 11 -34.52 5.97 7.59
N SER A 12 -34.63 4.72 7.94
CA SER A 12 -33.60 3.99 8.64
C SER A 12 -32.42 3.79 7.69
N ALA A 13 -31.59 4.86 7.56
CA ALA A 13 -30.29 4.74 6.94
C ALA A 13 -29.49 3.73 7.74
N SER A 14 -29.18 2.65 7.08
CA SER A 14 -28.56 1.43 7.54
C SER A 14 -27.41 1.69 8.55
N ALA A 15 -27.67 1.41 9.81
CA ALA A 15 -26.67 1.30 10.87
C ALA A 15 -25.58 0.25 10.56
N PHE A 16 -25.80 -0.64 9.59
CA PHE A 16 -24.87 -1.67 9.14
C PHE A 16 -23.58 -1.11 8.49
N GLY A 17 -23.62 0.04 7.81
CA GLY A 17 -22.44 0.63 7.18
C GLY A 17 -21.49 1.33 8.16
N GLN A 18 -22.00 1.87 9.27
CA GLN A 18 -21.18 2.61 10.23
C GLN A 18 -20.34 1.69 11.14
N HIS A 19 -20.88 0.53 11.53
CA HIS A 19 -20.14 -0.44 12.35
C HIS A 19 -18.97 -1.11 11.59
N ALA A 20 -19.07 -1.28 10.29
CA ALA A 20 -18.05 -1.94 9.47
C ALA A 20 -16.75 -1.14 9.36
N LEU A 21 -16.81 0.20 9.28
CA LEU A 21 -15.62 1.08 9.21
C LEU A 21 -14.78 1.10 10.50
N HIS A 22 -15.33 0.66 11.62
CA HIS A 22 -14.73 0.78 12.95
C HIS A 22 -14.22 -0.55 13.51
N SER A 23 -14.59 -1.69 12.92
CA SER A 23 -14.11 -2.99 13.34
C SER A 23 -12.88 -3.38 12.54
N ILE A 24 -11.80 -3.78 13.25
CA ILE A 24 -10.69 -4.49 12.62
C ILE A 24 -11.20 -5.91 12.36
N PRO A 25 -11.32 -6.37 11.09
CA PRO A 25 -11.80 -7.71 10.81
C PRO A 25 -10.91 -8.76 11.45
N SER A 26 -11.50 -9.69 12.18
CA SER A 26 -10.78 -10.83 12.73
C SER A 26 -10.90 -12.01 11.78
N ILE A 27 -9.78 -12.56 11.35
CA ILE A 27 -9.77 -13.75 10.48
C ILE A 27 -10.12 -14.98 11.33
N PRO A 28 -11.19 -15.72 11.00
CA PRO A 28 -11.59 -16.92 11.75
C PRO A 28 -10.48 -17.98 11.71
N GLN A 29 -10.23 -18.65 12.85
CA GLN A 29 -9.24 -19.71 12.92
C GLN A 29 -9.58 -20.88 11.99
N GLU A 30 -10.87 -21.22 11.88
CA GLU A 30 -11.36 -22.28 11.01
C GLU A 30 -11.05 -22.03 9.52
N LEU A 31 -10.97 -20.74 9.12
CA LEU A 31 -10.54 -20.38 7.77
C LEU A 31 -9.07 -20.73 7.55
N LEU A 32 -8.20 -20.43 8.52
CA LEU A 32 -6.75 -20.68 8.44
C LEU A 32 -6.41 -22.17 8.52
N GLU A 33 -7.26 -22.95 9.17
CA GLU A 33 -7.12 -24.40 9.31
C GLU A 33 -7.87 -25.19 8.22
N ARG A 34 -8.63 -24.52 7.35
CA ARG A 34 -9.34 -25.20 6.25
C ARG A 34 -8.34 -25.89 5.32
N ARG A 35 -8.67 -27.10 4.89
CA ARG A 35 -7.84 -27.85 3.93
C ARG A 35 -7.64 -27.06 2.64
N VAL A 36 -6.46 -27.21 2.06
CA VAL A 36 -6.07 -26.57 0.79
C VAL A 36 -5.53 -27.66 -0.15
N ALA A 37 -5.71 -27.46 -1.46
CA ALA A 37 -5.06 -28.30 -2.47
C ALA A 37 -3.74 -27.64 -2.93
N ILE A 38 -2.85 -28.44 -3.51
CA ILE A 38 -1.70 -27.90 -4.24
C ILE A 38 -2.20 -27.09 -5.43
N ARG A 39 -1.69 -25.89 -5.58
CA ARG A 39 -2.04 -24.93 -6.62
C ARG A 39 -0.89 -24.74 -7.59
N THR A 40 -1.22 -24.45 -8.84
CA THR A 40 -0.28 -24.02 -9.88
C THR A 40 -0.34 -22.51 -10.07
N GLY A 41 0.70 -21.90 -10.66
CA GLY A 41 0.74 -20.47 -10.94
C GLY A 41 1.06 -19.59 -9.75
N VAL A 42 1.51 -20.17 -8.63
CA VAL A 42 1.87 -19.45 -7.39
C VAL A 42 3.40 -19.38 -7.18
N GLY A 43 4.15 -19.69 -8.21
CA GLY A 43 5.61 -19.80 -8.16
C GLY A 43 6.09 -21.10 -7.50
N ALA A 44 7.22 -21.61 -7.98
CA ALA A 44 7.87 -22.75 -7.36
C ALA A 44 8.93 -22.26 -6.38
N VAL A 45 8.92 -22.79 -5.15
CA VAL A 45 9.97 -22.64 -4.14
C VAL A 45 10.25 -24.01 -3.59
N HIS A 46 11.47 -24.24 -3.18
CA HIS A 46 11.82 -25.45 -2.43
C HIS A 46 12.79 -25.09 -1.32
N ASP A 47 12.48 -25.55 -0.12
CA ASP A 47 13.34 -25.48 1.05
C ASP A 47 13.15 -26.77 1.87
N ASP A 48 14.24 -27.50 2.14
CA ASP A 48 14.16 -28.80 2.81
C ASP A 48 13.63 -28.67 4.23
N ALA A 49 12.38 -29.08 4.42
CA ALA A 49 11.73 -29.10 5.74
C ALA A 49 12.16 -30.27 6.62
N ALA A 50 13.10 -31.10 6.17
CA ALA A 50 13.60 -32.31 6.83
C ALA A 50 12.49 -33.33 7.14
N THR A 51 11.54 -33.51 6.22
CA THR A 51 10.47 -34.51 6.31
C THR A 51 10.69 -35.66 5.34
N LYS A 52 10.29 -36.87 5.74
CA LYS A 52 10.22 -38.03 4.85
C LYS A 52 8.89 -38.11 4.08
N ASN A 53 7.93 -37.27 4.43
CA ASN A 53 6.62 -37.23 3.76
C ASN A 53 6.67 -36.22 2.63
N ALA A 54 6.78 -36.72 1.38
CA ALA A 54 6.86 -35.88 0.19
C ALA A 54 5.64 -34.97 -0.01
N GLU A 55 4.45 -35.35 0.45
CA GLU A 55 3.26 -34.52 0.36
C GLU A 55 3.32 -33.38 1.41
N ALA A 56 3.81 -33.66 2.63
CA ALA A 56 4.04 -32.64 3.65
C ALA A 56 5.06 -31.59 3.15
N GLN A 57 6.16 -32.03 2.50
CA GLN A 57 7.14 -31.14 1.88
C GLN A 57 6.48 -30.24 0.82
N ARG A 58 5.65 -30.78 -0.06
CA ARG A 58 4.97 -29.98 -1.10
C ARG A 58 4.05 -28.91 -0.52
N PHE A 59 3.33 -29.20 0.58
CA PHE A 59 2.50 -28.20 1.25
C PHE A 59 3.34 -27.17 2.01
N TYR A 60 4.48 -27.56 2.56
CA TYR A 60 5.43 -26.62 3.15
C TYR A 60 5.99 -25.66 2.08
N ASP A 61 6.44 -26.18 0.95
CA ASP A 61 6.93 -25.38 -0.18
C ASP A 61 5.84 -24.42 -0.70
N GLN A 62 4.58 -24.88 -0.82
CA GLN A 62 3.46 -24.00 -1.17
C GLN A 62 3.20 -22.92 -0.11
N GLY A 63 3.34 -23.25 1.17
CA GLY A 63 3.26 -22.29 2.26
C GLY A 63 4.30 -21.17 2.14
N LEU A 64 5.56 -21.54 1.83
CA LEU A 64 6.62 -20.58 1.55
C LEU A 64 6.32 -19.73 0.31
N ALA A 65 5.85 -20.35 -0.78
CA ALA A 65 5.49 -19.62 -1.98
C ALA A 65 4.42 -18.55 -1.67
N TYR A 66 3.38 -18.89 -0.95
CA TYR A 66 2.36 -17.92 -0.55
C TYR A 66 2.89 -16.88 0.45
N LEU A 67 3.80 -17.26 1.35
CA LEU A 67 4.43 -16.33 2.29
C LEU A 67 5.20 -15.23 1.53
N HIS A 68 6.01 -15.61 0.55
CA HIS A 68 6.77 -14.69 -0.30
C HIS A 68 5.90 -13.90 -1.29
N ASN A 69 4.67 -14.34 -1.53
CA ASN A 69 3.66 -13.65 -2.34
C ASN A 69 2.71 -12.77 -1.50
N TYR A 70 2.90 -12.68 -0.18
CA TYR A 70 2.04 -11.96 0.76
C TYR A 70 0.57 -12.44 0.76
N VAL A 71 0.32 -13.70 0.41
CA VAL A 71 -0.99 -14.34 0.48
C VAL A 71 -1.10 -15.10 1.81
N TRP A 72 -1.16 -14.35 2.89
CA TRP A 72 -0.98 -14.83 4.26
C TRP A 72 -1.97 -15.93 4.69
N ILE A 73 -3.25 -15.82 4.25
CA ILE A 73 -4.28 -16.83 4.54
C ILE A 73 -3.90 -18.18 3.94
N GLU A 74 -3.48 -18.20 2.66
CA GLU A 74 -3.11 -19.44 1.98
C GLU A 74 -1.77 -19.99 2.48
N ALA A 75 -0.85 -19.12 2.90
CA ALA A 75 0.38 -19.53 3.57
C ALA A 75 0.05 -20.31 4.85
N ALA A 76 -0.78 -19.75 5.73
CA ALA A 76 -1.19 -20.41 6.97
C ALA A 76 -1.92 -21.74 6.69
N ARG A 77 -2.87 -21.77 5.73
CA ARG A 77 -3.59 -23.00 5.33
C ARG A 77 -2.62 -24.09 4.83
N SER A 78 -1.62 -23.71 4.02
CA SER A 78 -0.65 -24.64 3.48
C SER A 78 0.27 -25.22 4.56
N PHE A 79 0.76 -24.39 5.50
CA PHE A 79 1.54 -24.85 6.63
C PHE A 79 0.71 -25.75 7.57
N HIS A 80 -0.55 -25.42 7.83
CA HIS A 80 -1.43 -26.33 8.58
C HIS A 80 -1.65 -27.67 7.88
N GLN A 81 -1.77 -27.67 6.55
CA GLN A 81 -1.89 -28.91 5.79
C GLN A 81 -0.61 -29.74 5.85
N ALA A 82 0.58 -29.10 5.78
CA ALA A 82 1.85 -29.79 5.98
C ALA A 82 1.93 -30.45 7.37
N LEU A 83 1.53 -29.72 8.42
CA LEU A 83 1.53 -30.20 9.81
C LEU A 83 0.51 -31.32 10.08
N ARG A 84 -0.57 -31.42 9.33
CA ARG A 84 -1.48 -32.57 9.39
C ARG A 84 -0.84 -33.84 8.84
N LEU A 85 0.06 -33.71 7.90
CA LEU A 85 0.77 -34.83 7.27
C LEU A 85 2.03 -35.21 8.03
N ASP A 86 2.70 -34.23 8.64
CA ASP A 86 3.86 -34.42 9.50
C ASP A 86 3.89 -33.33 10.59
N SER A 87 3.45 -33.71 11.79
CA SER A 87 3.35 -32.79 12.94
C SER A 87 4.70 -32.37 13.53
N GLN A 88 5.82 -32.95 13.07
CA GLN A 88 7.16 -32.66 13.59
C GLN A 88 7.89 -31.58 12.77
N LEU A 89 7.25 -30.96 11.78
CA LEU A 89 7.85 -29.94 10.93
C LEU A 89 8.05 -28.61 11.67
N ALA A 90 9.23 -28.42 12.27
CA ALA A 90 9.58 -27.19 12.97
C ALA A 90 9.51 -25.95 12.03
N LEU A 91 9.97 -26.09 10.77
CA LEU A 91 9.95 -24.99 9.80
C LEU A 91 8.54 -24.57 9.36
N ALA A 92 7.56 -25.50 9.35
CA ALA A 92 6.17 -25.13 9.11
C ALA A 92 5.59 -24.24 10.24
N HIS A 93 6.01 -24.48 11.49
CA HIS A 93 5.67 -23.60 12.61
C HIS A 93 6.38 -22.23 12.51
N VAL A 94 7.62 -22.17 12.00
CA VAL A 94 8.28 -20.90 11.67
C VAL A 94 7.46 -20.13 10.62
N GLY A 95 7.05 -20.79 9.53
CA GLY A 95 6.18 -20.20 8.51
C GLY A 95 4.86 -19.68 9.07
N LEU A 96 4.18 -20.47 9.94
CA LEU A 96 2.97 -20.02 10.64
C LEU A 96 3.22 -18.79 11.50
N SER A 97 4.38 -18.67 12.17
CA SER A 97 4.69 -17.48 12.97
C SER A 97 4.74 -16.19 12.15
N TYR A 98 5.24 -16.26 10.90
CA TYR A 98 5.18 -15.13 9.96
C TYR A 98 3.75 -14.84 9.55
N ALA A 99 3.04 -15.84 9.03
CA ALA A 99 1.67 -15.66 8.55
C ALA A 99 0.74 -15.10 9.65
N TYR A 100 0.85 -15.58 10.87
CA TYR A 100 0.01 -15.13 11.98
C TYR A 100 0.27 -13.67 12.40
N ILE A 101 1.51 -13.17 12.32
CA ILE A 101 1.79 -11.74 12.58
C ILE A 101 1.04 -10.88 11.56
N GLU A 102 1.16 -11.21 10.27
CA GLU A 102 0.52 -10.47 9.18
C GLU A 102 -1.03 -10.56 9.22
N LEU A 103 -1.55 -11.63 9.81
CA LEU A 103 -2.99 -11.83 10.03
C LEU A 103 -3.49 -11.25 11.37
N ASN A 104 -2.65 -10.44 12.03
CA ASN A 104 -2.95 -9.81 13.33
C ASN A 104 -3.29 -10.83 14.45
N LYS A 105 -2.54 -11.94 14.49
CA LYS A 105 -2.66 -13.02 15.46
C LYS A 105 -1.36 -13.23 16.26
N PRO A 106 -0.89 -12.23 17.02
CA PRO A 106 0.43 -12.27 17.66
C PRO A 106 0.55 -13.38 18.73
N ALA A 107 -0.53 -13.75 19.41
CA ALA A 107 -0.53 -14.83 20.38
C ALA A 107 -0.25 -16.20 19.72
N GLN A 108 -0.93 -16.46 18.58
CA GLN A 108 -0.72 -17.68 17.80
C GLN A 108 0.69 -17.71 17.16
N ALA A 109 1.21 -16.56 16.73
CA ALA A 109 2.58 -16.47 16.22
C ALA A 109 3.61 -16.84 17.29
N ARG A 110 3.45 -16.34 18.53
CA ARG A 110 4.31 -16.71 19.67
C ARG A 110 4.20 -18.19 20.03
N GLN A 111 2.99 -18.74 20.02
CA GLN A 111 2.80 -20.17 20.25
C GLN A 111 3.49 -21.02 19.16
N ALA A 112 3.39 -20.62 17.90
CA ALA A 112 4.02 -21.32 16.80
C ALA A 112 5.55 -21.36 16.94
N ILE A 113 6.20 -20.22 17.23
CA ILE A 113 7.66 -20.21 17.40
C ILE A 113 8.12 -20.99 18.63
N THR A 114 7.38 -20.97 19.74
CA THR A 114 7.65 -21.79 20.91
C THR A 114 7.60 -23.29 20.57
N THR A 115 6.60 -23.69 19.78
CA THR A 115 6.48 -25.08 19.29
C THR A 115 7.66 -25.44 18.39
N ALA A 116 8.05 -24.56 17.46
CA ALA A 116 9.20 -24.77 16.59
C ALA A 116 10.50 -24.97 17.39
N GLN A 117 10.73 -24.17 18.43
CA GLN A 117 11.88 -24.30 19.32
C GLN A 117 11.90 -25.66 20.02
N ALA A 118 10.76 -26.11 20.56
CA ALA A 118 10.66 -27.41 21.22
C ALA A 118 10.92 -28.59 20.26
N LEU A 119 10.49 -28.50 19.00
CA LEU A 119 10.71 -29.49 17.96
C LEU A 119 12.18 -29.51 17.49
N ALA A 120 12.78 -28.33 17.30
CA ALA A 120 14.18 -28.23 16.86
C ALA A 120 15.18 -28.86 17.81
N VAL A 121 14.89 -28.92 19.12
CA VAL A 121 15.75 -29.59 20.12
C VAL A 121 15.63 -31.11 20.05
N LYS A 122 14.50 -31.65 19.61
CA LYS A 122 14.22 -33.11 19.60
C LYS A 122 14.70 -33.82 18.34
N SER A 123 14.95 -33.11 17.25
CA SER A 123 15.32 -33.72 15.97
C SER A 123 16.80 -34.16 15.96
N ALA A 124 17.07 -35.42 15.68
CA ALA A 124 18.43 -35.96 15.58
C ALA A 124 19.09 -35.77 14.20
N GLN A 125 18.33 -35.38 13.16
CA GLN A 125 18.82 -35.22 11.80
C GLN A 125 18.56 -33.77 11.34
N SER A 126 19.54 -33.09 10.77
CA SER A 126 19.50 -31.69 10.28
C SER A 126 19.36 -30.63 11.40
N VAL A 127 19.77 -30.93 12.63
CA VAL A 127 19.50 -30.12 13.84
C VAL A 127 20.03 -28.69 13.70
N ASP A 128 21.25 -28.49 13.18
CA ASP A 128 21.87 -27.15 13.13
C ASP A 128 21.16 -26.23 12.14
N HIS A 129 20.83 -26.69 10.92
CA HIS A 129 20.16 -25.90 9.90
C HIS A 129 18.78 -25.42 10.37
N ILE A 130 17.90 -26.35 10.77
CA ILE A 130 16.56 -26.05 11.28
C ILE A 130 16.63 -25.13 12.50
N LYS A 131 17.54 -25.44 13.44
CA LYS A 131 17.72 -24.63 14.65
C LYS A 131 18.06 -23.18 14.31
N ARG A 132 18.91 -22.91 13.30
CA ARG A 132 19.26 -21.55 12.88
C ARG A 132 18.06 -20.78 12.33
N HIS A 133 17.18 -21.42 11.55
CA HIS A 133 15.93 -20.79 11.10
C HIS A 133 15.02 -20.43 12.28
N VAL A 134 14.84 -21.36 13.21
CA VAL A 134 14.00 -21.15 14.39
C VAL A 134 14.58 -20.03 15.28
N ASP A 135 15.89 -20.06 15.56
CA ASP A 135 16.57 -19.05 16.38
C ASP A 135 16.52 -17.66 15.72
N ALA A 136 16.76 -17.58 14.40
CA ALA A 136 16.68 -16.34 13.65
C ALA A 136 15.26 -15.72 13.74
N ARG A 137 14.22 -16.53 13.55
CA ARG A 137 12.84 -16.05 13.67
C ARG A 137 12.51 -15.60 15.09
N ALA A 138 12.94 -16.33 16.11
CA ALA A 138 12.74 -15.94 17.51
C ALA A 138 13.42 -14.58 17.83
N LEU A 139 14.65 -14.36 17.31
CA LEU A 139 15.35 -13.08 17.46
C LEU A 139 14.68 -11.95 16.70
N GLN A 140 14.13 -12.21 15.50
CA GLN A 140 13.34 -11.24 14.78
C GLN A 140 12.09 -10.81 15.57
N MET A 141 11.33 -11.77 16.09
CA MET A 141 10.15 -11.49 16.93
C MET A 141 10.50 -10.69 18.18
N ALA A 142 11.66 -10.98 18.81
CA ALA A 142 12.14 -10.18 19.93
C ALA A 142 12.50 -8.74 19.54
N ALA A 143 12.94 -8.51 18.30
CA ALA A 143 13.17 -7.17 17.76
C ALA A 143 11.83 -6.47 17.40
N GLU A 144 10.87 -7.19 16.83
CA GLU A 144 9.50 -6.72 16.57
C GLU A 144 8.79 -6.26 17.85
N ASP A 145 8.97 -7.00 18.96
CA ASP A 145 8.40 -6.65 20.27
C ASP A 145 9.10 -5.42 20.92
N ALA A 146 10.29 -5.04 20.48
CA ALA A 146 11.06 -3.92 21.01
C ALA A 146 11.72 -3.08 19.88
N PRO A 147 10.94 -2.45 18.98
CA PRO A 147 11.47 -1.77 17.80
C PRO A 147 12.36 -0.55 18.13
N GLY A 148 12.24 -0.01 19.34
CA GLY A 148 13.10 1.06 19.84
C GLY A 148 14.47 0.59 20.38
N ASP A 149 14.73 -0.72 20.46
CA ASP A 149 15.99 -1.29 20.91
C ASP A 149 16.83 -1.81 19.73
N PRO A 150 17.79 -1.02 19.22
CA PRO A 150 18.59 -1.41 18.06
C PRO A 150 19.46 -2.65 18.31
N SER A 151 19.74 -3.00 19.57
CA SER A 151 20.52 -4.19 19.92
C SER A 151 19.81 -5.49 19.53
N LYS A 152 18.47 -5.51 19.57
CA LYS A 152 17.65 -6.65 19.17
C LYS A 152 17.74 -6.92 17.68
N LEU A 153 17.60 -5.89 16.86
CA LEU A 153 17.78 -6.00 15.40
C LEU A 153 19.21 -6.39 15.04
N ALA A 154 20.21 -5.85 15.74
CA ALA A 154 21.61 -6.24 15.56
C ALA A 154 21.87 -7.73 15.91
N ALA A 155 21.25 -8.25 16.97
CA ALA A 155 21.32 -9.66 17.33
C ALA A 155 20.70 -10.56 16.25
N TYR A 156 19.56 -10.18 15.69
CA TYR A 156 18.91 -10.88 14.57
C TYR A 156 19.83 -10.91 13.33
N ARG A 157 20.36 -9.76 12.92
CA ARG A 157 21.30 -9.66 11.78
C ARG A 157 22.53 -10.55 11.99
N LYS A 158 23.13 -10.51 13.17
CA LYS A 158 24.29 -11.34 13.51
C LYS A 158 23.97 -12.85 13.45
N SER A 159 22.79 -13.26 13.88
CA SER A 159 22.33 -14.65 13.77
C SER A 159 22.26 -15.10 12.31
N LEU A 160 21.67 -14.25 11.43
CA LEU A 160 21.58 -14.51 10.00
C LEU A 160 22.97 -14.55 9.33
N ASP A 161 23.89 -13.65 9.70
CA ASP A 161 25.27 -13.66 9.19
C ASP A 161 25.98 -14.97 9.55
N GLY A 162 25.82 -15.47 10.78
CA GLY A 162 26.33 -16.76 11.21
C GLY A 162 25.68 -17.95 10.50
N ALA A 163 24.38 -17.84 10.19
CA ALA A 163 23.66 -18.86 9.42
C ALA A 163 24.14 -18.91 7.96
N ILE A 164 24.31 -17.73 7.31
CA ILE A 164 24.83 -17.63 5.94
C ILE A 164 26.30 -18.12 5.86
N ALA A 165 27.11 -17.89 6.89
CA ALA A 165 28.47 -18.42 6.91
C ALA A 165 28.49 -19.96 6.95
N ALA A 166 27.55 -20.59 7.66
CA ALA A 166 27.42 -22.05 7.74
C ALA A 166 26.71 -22.63 6.50
N TYR A 167 25.70 -21.93 5.98
CA TYR A 167 24.85 -22.34 4.85
C TYR A 167 24.82 -21.25 3.78
N PRO A 168 25.91 -21.03 3.02
CA PRO A 168 26.04 -19.88 2.13
C PRO A 168 25.09 -19.93 0.93
N ASN A 169 24.47 -21.08 0.71
CA ASN A 169 23.53 -21.34 -0.37
C ASN A 169 22.07 -21.40 0.06
N ASP A 170 21.78 -21.18 1.31
CA ASP A 170 20.40 -21.11 1.80
C ASP A 170 19.72 -19.83 1.33
N VAL A 171 18.63 -20.00 0.54
CA VAL A 171 17.87 -18.89 -0.04
C VAL A 171 17.13 -18.12 1.05
N GLN A 172 16.55 -18.82 2.03
CA GLN A 172 15.74 -18.18 3.07
C GLN A 172 16.61 -17.29 3.99
N PHE A 173 17.83 -17.74 4.34
CA PHE A 173 18.75 -16.90 5.12
C PHE A 173 19.17 -15.65 4.33
N LEU A 174 19.42 -15.76 3.02
CA LEU A 174 19.78 -14.62 2.18
C LEU A 174 18.61 -13.64 2.05
N LEU A 175 17.40 -14.13 1.81
CA LEU A 175 16.21 -13.28 1.71
C LEU A 175 15.95 -12.56 3.04
N ASN A 176 15.94 -13.31 4.15
CA ASN A 176 15.72 -12.73 5.48
C ASN A 176 16.81 -11.72 5.87
N ARG A 177 18.08 -11.96 5.46
CA ARG A 177 19.16 -11.02 5.74
C ARG A 177 19.02 -9.74 4.94
N GLY A 178 18.56 -9.84 3.68
CA GLY A 178 18.20 -8.68 2.86
C GLY A 178 17.05 -7.87 3.46
N ILE A 179 16.00 -8.53 3.94
CA ILE A 179 14.87 -7.90 4.64
C ILE A 179 15.35 -7.20 5.92
N ALA A 180 16.24 -7.84 6.68
CA ALA A 180 16.79 -7.30 7.92
C ALA A 180 17.69 -6.06 7.73
N GLU A 181 18.02 -5.65 6.52
CA GLU A 181 18.66 -4.34 6.26
C GLU A 181 17.72 -3.16 6.53
N SER A 182 16.40 -3.36 6.43
CA SER A 182 15.40 -2.39 6.89
C SER A 182 15.64 -2.04 8.37
N PRO A 183 15.50 -0.75 8.75
CA PRO A 183 15.53 -0.35 10.16
C PRO A 183 14.30 -0.83 10.95
N ASP A 184 13.23 -1.22 10.28
CA ASP A 184 12.02 -1.77 10.89
C ASP A 184 12.12 -3.31 10.97
N PRO A 185 12.21 -3.89 12.17
CA PRO A 185 12.27 -5.35 12.31
C PRO A 185 10.97 -6.07 11.88
N ALA A 186 9.86 -5.35 11.80
CA ALA A 186 8.59 -5.88 11.32
C ALA A 186 8.46 -5.87 9.78
N ASP A 187 9.43 -5.33 9.06
CA ASP A 187 9.45 -5.34 7.60
C ASP A 187 9.43 -6.79 7.05
N ARG A 188 8.74 -6.96 5.92
CA ARG A 188 8.65 -8.24 5.20
C ARG A 188 9.23 -8.15 3.77
N GLY A 189 10.00 -7.10 3.50
CA GLY A 189 10.65 -6.84 2.21
C GLY A 189 10.10 -5.63 1.46
N GLN A 190 8.95 -5.08 1.86
CA GLN A 190 8.38 -3.85 1.27
C GLN A 190 9.25 -2.62 1.55
N GLY A 191 9.83 -2.54 2.75
CA GLY A 191 10.75 -1.50 3.16
C GLY A 191 12.22 -1.82 2.87
N SER A 192 12.51 -2.74 1.93
CA SER A 192 13.87 -3.06 1.52
C SER A 192 14.63 -1.82 1.06
N VAL A 193 15.87 -1.72 1.52
CA VAL A 193 16.75 -0.57 1.27
C VAL A 193 17.90 -0.94 0.32
N LEU A 194 18.72 0.03 -0.04
CA LEU A 194 19.85 -0.18 -0.95
C LEU A 194 20.77 -1.34 -0.49
N GLY A 195 20.99 -1.50 0.82
CA GLY A 195 21.78 -2.59 1.40
C GLY A 195 21.19 -3.98 1.16
N SER A 196 19.86 -4.08 1.00
CA SER A 196 19.14 -5.35 0.76
C SER A 196 19.49 -5.97 -0.61
N ILE A 197 19.78 -5.12 -1.62
CA ILE A 197 19.98 -5.52 -3.02
C ILE A 197 21.06 -6.60 -3.16
N ALA A 198 22.19 -6.43 -2.49
CA ALA A 198 23.31 -7.36 -2.60
C ALA A 198 22.95 -8.79 -2.16
N TYR A 199 22.10 -8.96 -1.17
CA TYR A 199 21.64 -10.28 -0.71
C TYR A 199 20.69 -10.92 -1.71
N TYR A 200 19.73 -10.15 -2.25
CA TYR A 200 18.77 -10.66 -3.23
C TYR A 200 19.45 -11.01 -4.57
N GLU A 201 20.40 -10.18 -5.03
CA GLU A 201 21.19 -10.50 -6.24
C GLU A 201 22.03 -11.77 -6.06
N ARG A 202 22.50 -12.09 -4.84
CA ARG A 202 23.17 -13.37 -4.59
C ARG A 202 22.26 -14.55 -4.84
N VAL A 203 20.96 -14.46 -4.51
CA VAL A 203 19.98 -15.51 -4.79
C VAL A 203 19.82 -15.69 -6.30
N ILE A 204 19.73 -14.60 -7.07
CA ILE A 204 19.53 -14.65 -8.52
C ILE A 204 20.77 -15.19 -9.27
N LYS A 205 21.96 -14.82 -8.82
CA LYS A 205 23.22 -15.21 -9.47
C LYS A 205 23.62 -16.67 -9.23
N LYS A 206 22.88 -17.40 -8.40
CA LYS A 206 23.15 -18.81 -8.14
C LYS A 206 22.71 -19.67 -9.33
N PRO A 207 23.49 -20.74 -9.67
CA PRO A 207 22.97 -21.77 -10.55
C PRO A 207 21.75 -22.41 -9.84
N GLU A 208 20.65 -22.51 -10.58
CA GLU A 208 19.44 -23.18 -10.09
C GLU A 208 19.79 -24.60 -9.65
N PRO A 209 19.46 -25.03 -8.42
CA PRO A 209 19.50 -26.44 -8.11
C PRO A 209 18.51 -27.11 -9.04
N SER A 210 18.91 -28.22 -9.66
CA SER A 210 18.02 -29.09 -10.41
C SER A 210 17.04 -29.77 -9.45
N ALA A 211 16.11 -29.00 -8.91
CA ALA A 211 15.05 -29.52 -8.06
C ALA A 211 14.04 -30.26 -8.94
N PRO A 212 13.77 -31.55 -8.69
CA PRO A 212 12.84 -32.35 -9.52
C PRO A 212 11.40 -31.80 -9.55
N SER A 213 11.09 -30.86 -8.68
CA SER A 213 9.76 -30.27 -8.51
C SER A 213 9.53 -28.94 -9.26
N VAL A 214 10.56 -28.36 -9.88
CA VAL A 214 10.46 -27.08 -10.59
C VAL A 214 10.23 -27.38 -12.06
N ALA A 215 9.12 -26.90 -12.62
CA ALA A 215 8.84 -27.04 -14.05
C ALA A 215 9.94 -26.35 -14.88
N PRO A 216 10.34 -26.91 -16.03
CA PRO A 216 11.34 -26.28 -16.89
C PRO A 216 10.95 -24.83 -17.24
N GLY A 217 11.85 -23.88 -16.97
CA GLY A 217 11.65 -22.45 -17.25
C GLY A 217 11.05 -21.61 -16.11
N THR A 218 10.78 -22.19 -14.91
CA THR A 218 10.42 -21.42 -13.72
C THR A 218 11.64 -21.24 -12.83
N SER A 219 12.01 -19.99 -12.55
CA SER A 219 13.13 -19.68 -11.67
C SER A 219 12.72 -19.84 -10.20
N ALA A 220 13.44 -20.65 -9.43
CA ALA A 220 13.31 -20.74 -7.98
C ALA A 220 13.77 -19.45 -7.26
N ALA A 221 14.38 -18.52 -7.99
CA ALA A 221 14.86 -17.24 -7.50
C ALA A 221 13.79 -16.12 -7.51
N TRP A 222 12.56 -16.39 -7.95
CA TRP A 222 11.50 -15.38 -8.03
C TRP A 222 11.20 -14.64 -6.70
N PRO A 223 11.36 -15.22 -5.50
CA PRO A 223 11.16 -14.42 -4.28
C PRO A 223 12.16 -13.27 -4.18
N ALA A 224 13.41 -13.49 -4.65
CA ALA A 224 14.38 -12.40 -4.72
C ALA A 224 14.00 -11.34 -5.75
N GLN A 225 13.36 -11.70 -6.87
CA GLN A 225 12.83 -10.74 -7.85
C GLN A 225 11.73 -9.86 -7.23
N HIS A 226 10.83 -10.45 -6.42
CA HIS A 226 9.82 -9.69 -5.70
C HIS A 226 10.46 -8.64 -4.78
N PHE A 227 11.41 -9.04 -3.94
CA PHE A 227 12.05 -8.12 -3.00
C PHE A 227 12.99 -7.12 -3.69
N LEU A 228 13.58 -7.48 -4.82
CA LEU A 228 14.35 -6.54 -5.66
C LEU A 228 13.45 -5.47 -6.30
N ALA A 229 12.23 -5.82 -6.71
CA ALA A 229 11.29 -4.83 -7.20
C ALA A 229 11.08 -3.72 -6.15
N HIS A 230 10.79 -4.08 -4.91
CA HIS A 230 10.68 -3.12 -3.81
C HIS A 230 11.99 -2.38 -3.53
N ALA A 231 13.13 -3.08 -3.43
CA ALA A 231 14.41 -2.47 -3.11
C ALA A 231 14.87 -1.46 -4.17
N TYR A 232 14.71 -1.81 -5.46
CA TYR A 232 15.05 -0.91 -6.56
C TYR A 232 14.08 0.27 -6.65
N GLU A 233 12.78 0.05 -6.43
CA GLU A 233 11.79 1.14 -6.39
C GLU A 233 12.11 2.14 -5.27
N ASN A 234 12.37 1.65 -4.05
CA ASN A 234 12.73 2.48 -2.91
C ASN A 234 14.06 3.22 -3.12
N ALA A 235 14.98 2.64 -3.90
CA ALA A 235 16.24 3.27 -4.31
C ALA A 235 16.11 4.21 -5.52
N GLY A 236 14.92 4.37 -6.11
CA GLY A 236 14.69 5.19 -7.30
C GLY A 236 15.19 4.55 -8.62
N ARG A 237 15.56 3.27 -8.60
CA ARG A 237 16.06 2.50 -9.76
C ARG A 237 14.90 1.83 -10.49
N ILE A 238 14.00 2.65 -11.05
CA ILE A 238 12.68 2.20 -11.51
C ILE A 238 12.75 1.22 -12.71
N LYS A 239 13.77 1.34 -13.58
CA LYS A 239 13.92 0.40 -14.70
C LYS A 239 14.31 -1.01 -14.23
N GLU A 240 15.19 -1.08 -13.24
CA GLU A 240 15.57 -2.35 -12.62
C GLU A 240 14.42 -2.92 -11.79
N ALA A 241 13.67 -2.07 -11.11
CA ALA A 241 12.45 -2.46 -10.40
C ALA A 241 11.43 -3.09 -11.36
N GLU A 242 11.17 -2.45 -12.51
CA GLU A 242 10.25 -2.98 -13.54
C GLU A 242 10.72 -4.34 -14.08
N SER A 243 12.01 -4.50 -14.38
CA SER A 243 12.55 -5.78 -14.83
C SER A 243 12.31 -6.89 -13.80
N SER A 244 12.55 -6.58 -12.52
CA SER A 244 12.34 -7.53 -11.41
C SER A 244 10.85 -7.83 -11.20
N ALA A 245 9.98 -6.83 -11.22
CA ALA A 245 8.54 -7.01 -11.08
C ALA A 245 7.93 -7.80 -12.25
N SER A 246 8.42 -7.60 -13.48
CA SER A 246 8.03 -8.37 -14.66
C SER A 246 8.42 -9.84 -14.53
N ALA A 247 9.65 -10.12 -14.07
CA ALA A 247 10.12 -11.48 -13.81
C ALA A 247 9.30 -12.17 -12.69
N TYR A 248 9.02 -11.44 -11.61
CA TYR A 248 8.17 -11.91 -10.53
C TYR A 248 6.75 -12.25 -11.02
N ALA A 249 6.10 -11.35 -11.75
CA ALA A 249 4.77 -11.57 -12.31
C ALA A 249 4.72 -12.77 -13.25
N SER A 250 5.77 -12.96 -14.05
CA SER A 250 5.88 -14.09 -15.00
C SER A 250 6.01 -15.43 -14.28
N ALA A 251 6.71 -15.47 -13.14
CA ALA A 251 6.84 -16.69 -12.32
C ALA A 251 5.56 -17.01 -11.53
N ASN A 252 4.71 -16.00 -11.25
CA ASN A 252 3.54 -16.10 -10.40
C ASN A 252 2.24 -15.62 -11.08
N PRO A 253 1.88 -16.16 -12.25
CA PRO A 253 0.76 -15.63 -13.06
C PRO A 253 -0.61 -15.79 -12.39
N GLY A 254 -0.74 -16.64 -11.38
CA GLY A 254 -1.98 -16.86 -10.61
C GLY A 254 -2.06 -16.03 -9.31
N VAL A 255 -1.08 -15.17 -9.06
CA VAL A 255 -1.02 -14.38 -7.82
C VAL A 255 -1.36 -12.91 -8.11
N PRO A 256 -2.44 -12.38 -7.54
CA PRO A 256 -2.84 -10.99 -7.75
C PRO A 256 -1.74 -9.99 -7.42
N HIS A 257 -1.04 -10.17 -6.29
CA HIS A 257 0.03 -9.28 -5.86
C HIS A 257 1.20 -9.22 -6.85
N ALA A 258 1.55 -10.34 -7.49
CA ALA A 258 2.63 -10.37 -8.48
C ALA A 258 2.29 -9.52 -9.73
N ILE A 259 1.07 -9.63 -10.21
CA ILE A 259 0.58 -8.85 -11.35
C ILE A 259 0.48 -7.35 -10.98
N HIS A 260 0.00 -7.06 -9.78
CA HIS A 260 -0.12 -5.73 -9.23
C HIS A 260 1.26 -5.02 -9.10
N MET A 261 2.28 -5.71 -8.60
CA MET A 261 3.64 -5.17 -8.49
C MET A 261 4.21 -4.72 -9.84
N HIS A 262 3.94 -5.47 -10.91
CA HIS A 262 4.33 -5.02 -12.26
C HIS A 262 3.58 -3.74 -12.67
N GLY A 263 2.32 -3.59 -12.26
CA GLY A 263 1.55 -2.36 -12.46
C GLY A 263 2.16 -1.13 -11.77
N HIS A 264 2.74 -1.30 -10.57
CA HIS A 264 3.44 -0.21 -9.86
C HIS A 264 4.55 0.40 -10.71
N GLU A 265 5.44 -0.44 -11.23
CA GLU A 265 6.62 0.00 -11.95
C GLU A 265 6.27 0.60 -13.31
N LEU A 266 5.29 0.02 -14.00
CA LEU A 266 4.77 0.57 -15.25
C LEU A 266 4.22 1.98 -15.05
N ARG A 267 3.50 2.22 -13.95
CA ARG A 267 2.99 3.55 -13.61
C ARG A 267 4.13 4.54 -13.38
N ARG A 268 5.17 4.15 -12.63
CA ARG A 268 6.35 4.98 -12.36
C ARG A 268 7.15 5.31 -13.63
N LEU A 269 7.10 4.44 -14.64
CA LEU A 269 7.70 4.66 -15.96
C LEU A 269 6.81 5.48 -16.91
N GLY A 270 5.65 5.97 -16.47
CA GLY A 270 4.69 6.70 -17.31
C GLY A 270 3.89 5.81 -18.28
N ARG A 271 4.00 4.48 -18.15
CA ARG A 271 3.25 3.48 -18.96
C ARG A 271 1.88 3.21 -18.35
N ILE A 272 1.13 4.29 -18.11
CA ILE A 272 -0.07 4.28 -17.25
C ILE A 272 -1.18 3.33 -17.75
N ASN A 273 -1.41 3.24 -19.06
CA ASN A 273 -2.44 2.35 -19.62
C ASN A 273 -2.07 0.87 -19.42
N GLU A 274 -0.79 0.53 -19.48
CA GLU A 274 -0.31 -0.80 -19.18
C GLU A 274 -0.42 -1.11 -17.68
N ALA A 275 -0.13 -0.12 -16.83
CA ALA A 275 -0.34 -0.24 -15.39
C ALA A 275 -1.81 -0.51 -15.05
N ILE A 276 -2.75 0.24 -15.65
CA ILE A 276 -4.19 0.01 -15.50
C ILE A 276 -4.55 -1.43 -15.88
N ALA A 277 -4.08 -1.91 -17.03
CA ALA A 277 -4.35 -3.29 -17.46
C ALA A 277 -3.83 -4.34 -16.47
N ARG A 278 -2.67 -4.08 -15.81
CA ARG A 278 -2.14 -4.96 -14.75
C ARG A 278 -3.00 -4.90 -13.49
N PHE A 279 -3.40 -3.73 -13.02
CA PHE A 279 -4.26 -3.59 -11.85
C PHE A 279 -5.66 -4.18 -12.08
N GLU A 280 -6.25 -4.03 -13.29
CA GLU A 280 -7.51 -4.69 -13.66
C GLU A 280 -7.36 -6.23 -13.67
N ALA A 281 -6.25 -6.74 -14.20
CA ALA A 281 -5.97 -8.17 -14.18
C ALA A 281 -5.78 -8.69 -12.75
N ALA A 282 -5.08 -7.94 -11.90
CA ALA A 282 -4.90 -8.24 -10.49
C ALA A 282 -6.25 -8.25 -9.74
N ASP A 283 -7.13 -7.26 -9.97
CA ASP A 283 -8.47 -7.21 -9.37
C ASP A 283 -9.31 -8.42 -9.78
N LYS A 284 -9.27 -8.80 -11.07
CA LYS A 284 -9.97 -9.99 -11.54
C LYS A 284 -9.48 -11.26 -10.84
N LEU A 285 -8.17 -11.48 -10.81
CA LEU A 285 -7.57 -12.63 -10.12
C LEU A 285 -7.94 -12.66 -8.63
N GLN A 286 -7.95 -11.48 -7.99
CA GLN A 286 -8.31 -11.34 -6.58
C GLN A 286 -9.76 -11.73 -6.32
N ARG A 287 -10.69 -11.24 -7.15
CA ARG A 287 -12.12 -11.60 -7.04
C ARG A 287 -12.34 -13.08 -7.30
N ASP A 288 -11.69 -13.65 -8.30
CA ASP A 288 -11.75 -15.08 -8.62
C ASP A 288 -11.20 -15.93 -7.45
N TYR A 289 -10.11 -15.47 -6.81
CA TYR A 289 -9.55 -16.10 -5.61
C TYR A 289 -10.53 -16.06 -4.42
N MET A 290 -11.03 -14.88 -4.10
CA MET A 290 -11.97 -14.71 -2.98
C MET A 290 -13.24 -15.55 -3.17
N ALA A 291 -13.78 -15.58 -4.38
CA ALA A 291 -14.97 -16.37 -4.70
C ALA A 291 -14.71 -17.88 -4.58
N ARG A 292 -13.59 -18.36 -5.14
CA ARG A 292 -13.20 -19.78 -5.12
C ARG A 292 -12.92 -20.27 -3.71
N GLU A 293 -12.19 -19.50 -2.93
CA GLU A 293 -11.79 -19.87 -1.57
C GLU A 293 -12.82 -19.46 -0.50
N LYS A 294 -13.91 -18.80 -0.91
CA LYS A 294 -14.95 -18.27 -0.01
C LYS A 294 -14.37 -17.39 1.10
N ILE A 295 -13.55 -16.43 0.69
CA ILE A 295 -12.93 -15.44 1.56
C ILE A 295 -13.71 -14.14 1.41
N ALA A 296 -14.16 -13.56 2.52
CA ALA A 296 -14.80 -12.26 2.51
C ALA A 296 -13.78 -11.16 2.18
N ALA A 297 -14.20 -10.16 1.41
CA ALA A 297 -13.31 -9.12 0.88
C ALA A 297 -12.57 -8.32 1.98
N GLU A 298 -13.22 -8.14 3.13
CA GLU A 298 -12.65 -7.45 4.31
C GLU A 298 -11.52 -8.23 4.99
N LEU A 299 -11.36 -9.53 4.68
CA LEU A 299 -10.29 -10.36 5.21
C LEU A 299 -9.05 -10.38 4.30
N ASP A 300 -9.17 -9.84 3.10
CA ASP A 300 -8.08 -9.79 2.13
C ASP A 300 -7.50 -8.37 2.03
N TRP A 301 -6.31 -8.18 2.58
CA TRP A 301 -5.64 -6.88 2.59
C TRP A 301 -5.32 -6.37 1.19
N HIS A 302 -4.95 -7.27 0.26
CA HIS A 302 -4.49 -6.91 -1.07
C HIS A 302 -5.62 -6.37 -1.93
N HIS A 303 -6.88 -6.82 -1.71
CA HIS A 303 -8.02 -6.36 -2.48
C HIS A 303 -8.22 -4.84 -2.32
N ALA A 304 -8.30 -4.34 -1.10
CA ALA A 304 -8.46 -2.90 -0.85
C ALA A 304 -7.28 -2.10 -1.42
N HIS A 305 -6.05 -2.60 -1.23
CA HIS A 305 -4.84 -1.97 -1.74
C HIS A 305 -4.83 -1.85 -3.27
N ASN A 306 -5.19 -2.91 -3.99
CA ASN A 306 -5.27 -2.87 -5.44
C ASN A 306 -6.37 -1.92 -5.95
N LEU A 307 -7.52 -1.86 -5.26
CA LEU A 307 -8.59 -0.91 -5.59
C LEU A 307 -8.12 0.54 -5.50
N ASP A 308 -7.36 0.89 -4.47
CA ASP A 308 -6.82 2.25 -4.27
C ASP A 308 -5.87 2.65 -5.41
N LEU A 309 -4.97 1.75 -5.83
CA LEU A 309 -4.03 2.05 -6.91
C LEU A 309 -4.68 2.07 -8.29
N LEU A 310 -5.64 1.19 -8.53
CA LEU A 310 -6.43 1.22 -9.76
C LEU A 310 -7.26 2.51 -9.83
N ALA A 311 -7.88 2.92 -8.74
CA ALA A 311 -8.62 4.17 -8.64
C ALA A 311 -7.70 5.39 -8.90
N ALA A 312 -6.52 5.43 -8.27
CA ALA A 312 -5.54 6.49 -8.51
C ALA A 312 -5.07 6.53 -9.96
N SER A 313 -4.93 5.37 -10.62
CA SER A 313 -4.56 5.29 -12.03
C SER A 313 -5.67 5.78 -12.96
N TYR A 314 -6.94 5.49 -12.64
CA TYR A 314 -8.07 6.07 -13.36
C TYR A 314 -8.19 7.58 -13.14
N GLN A 315 -7.96 8.06 -11.90
CA GLN A 315 -7.92 9.50 -11.62
C GLN A 315 -6.83 10.19 -12.43
N TYR A 316 -5.64 9.58 -12.50
CA TYR A 316 -4.51 10.10 -13.28
C TYR A 316 -4.87 10.28 -14.77
N THR A 317 -5.62 9.33 -15.34
CA THR A 317 -6.05 9.36 -16.77
C THR A 317 -7.36 10.12 -17.02
N GLY A 318 -7.94 10.75 -15.99
CA GLY A 318 -9.19 11.51 -16.13
C GLY A 318 -10.47 10.65 -16.19
N GLN A 319 -10.38 9.35 -15.90
CA GLN A 319 -11.53 8.43 -15.84
C GLN A 319 -12.21 8.51 -14.46
N MET A 320 -12.73 9.68 -14.12
CA MET A 320 -13.19 10.02 -12.76
C MET A 320 -14.35 9.17 -12.28
N LYS A 321 -15.24 8.73 -13.18
CA LYS A 321 -16.38 7.85 -12.82
C LYS A 321 -15.91 6.48 -12.32
N LYS A 322 -14.90 5.93 -12.99
CA LYS A 322 -14.30 4.66 -12.56
C LYS A 322 -13.54 4.84 -11.24
N ALA A 323 -12.75 5.93 -11.13
CA ALA A 323 -12.03 6.26 -9.90
C ALA A 323 -13.00 6.42 -8.72
N GLU A 324 -14.09 7.17 -8.90
CA GLU A 324 -15.12 7.37 -7.87
C GLU A 324 -15.72 6.06 -7.37
N ALA A 325 -16.09 5.17 -8.30
CA ALA A 325 -16.69 3.88 -7.95
C ALA A 325 -15.74 3.03 -7.08
N LEU A 326 -14.47 2.97 -7.44
CA LEU A 326 -13.47 2.18 -6.71
C LEU A 326 -13.09 2.81 -5.37
N LEU A 327 -12.88 4.14 -5.31
CA LEU A 327 -12.58 4.84 -4.05
C LEU A 327 -13.73 4.69 -3.05
N LYS A 328 -14.98 4.79 -3.52
CA LYS A 328 -16.15 4.55 -2.67
C LYS A 328 -16.23 3.12 -2.19
N GLN A 329 -15.90 2.14 -3.06
CA GLN A 329 -15.86 0.72 -2.68
C GLN A 329 -14.78 0.48 -1.62
N SER A 330 -13.53 0.93 -1.85
CA SER A 330 -12.42 0.79 -0.91
C SER A 330 -12.71 1.51 0.42
N PHE A 331 -13.27 2.72 0.37
CA PHE A 331 -13.65 3.47 1.57
C PHE A 331 -14.61 2.69 2.48
N ASN A 332 -15.62 2.03 1.89
CA ASN A 332 -16.63 1.27 2.64
C ASN A 332 -16.16 -0.14 3.05
N LEU A 333 -15.04 -0.63 2.54
CA LEU A 333 -14.50 -1.93 2.89
C LEU A 333 -13.77 -1.87 4.24
N PRO A 334 -14.13 -2.68 5.26
CA PRO A 334 -13.34 -2.79 6.47
C PRO A 334 -11.90 -3.25 6.15
N THR A 335 -10.94 -2.86 6.96
CA THR A 335 -9.54 -3.25 6.75
C THR A 335 -8.86 -3.60 8.07
N ASN A 336 -7.99 -4.61 8.03
CA ASN A 336 -7.18 -5.05 9.16
C ASN A 336 -5.77 -4.40 9.22
N LEU A 337 -5.38 -3.67 8.17
CA LEU A 337 -4.10 -2.97 8.13
C LEU A 337 -4.26 -1.46 8.37
N LEU A 338 -3.44 -0.92 9.27
CA LEU A 338 -3.46 0.51 9.61
C LEU A 338 -3.20 1.41 8.39
N VAL A 339 -2.27 1.02 7.53
CA VAL A 339 -1.94 1.81 6.32
C VAL A 339 -3.16 1.96 5.40
N GLN A 340 -3.95 0.91 5.23
CA GLN A 340 -5.17 0.96 4.42
C GLN A 340 -6.27 1.78 5.10
N ALA A 341 -6.39 1.69 6.43
CA ALA A 341 -7.31 2.55 7.18
C ALA A 341 -6.96 4.03 7.02
N VAL A 342 -5.67 4.37 7.00
CA VAL A 342 -5.17 5.72 6.71
C VAL A 342 -5.47 6.11 5.25
N ASN A 343 -5.34 5.19 4.29
CA ASN A 343 -5.60 5.45 2.86
C ASN A 343 -7.07 5.76 2.55
N LYS A 344 -8.01 5.42 3.42
CA LYS A 344 -9.43 5.84 3.29
C LYS A 344 -9.61 7.36 3.18
N ARG A 345 -8.63 8.18 3.58
CA ARG A 345 -8.60 9.64 3.35
C ARG A 345 -8.67 10.03 1.88
N GLU A 346 -8.30 9.14 0.95
CA GLU A 346 -8.32 9.45 -0.49
C GLU A 346 -9.74 9.67 -1.01
N TRP A 347 -10.75 9.04 -0.40
CA TRP A 347 -12.15 9.27 -0.79
C TRP A 347 -12.62 10.72 -0.49
N PRO A 348 -12.53 11.26 0.74
CA PRO A 348 -12.87 12.66 0.97
C PRO A 348 -11.99 13.64 0.19
N ALA A 349 -10.69 13.33 -0.01
CA ALA A 349 -9.82 14.17 -0.84
C ALA A 349 -10.27 14.22 -2.30
N PHE A 350 -10.67 13.09 -2.88
CA PHE A 350 -11.25 13.02 -4.22
C PHE A 350 -12.53 13.86 -4.32
N LEU A 351 -13.43 13.76 -3.33
CA LEU A 351 -14.67 14.53 -3.30
C LEU A 351 -14.40 16.05 -3.26
N ILE A 352 -13.41 16.50 -2.48
CA ILE A 352 -12.97 17.92 -2.49
C ILE A 352 -12.46 18.29 -3.89
N ALA A 353 -11.64 17.41 -4.50
CA ALA A 353 -11.12 17.63 -5.85
C ALA A 353 -12.23 17.72 -6.90
N ARG A 354 -13.35 17.08 -6.69
CA ARG A 354 -14.54 17.13 -7.56
C ARG A 354 -15.59 18.17 -7.13
N HIS A 355 -15.21 19.17 -6.33
CA HIS A 355 -16.08 20.26 -5.84
C HIS A 355 -17.31 19.78 -5.05
N ARG A 356 -17.15 18.70 -4.27
CA ARG A 356 -18.19 18.10 -3.41
C ARG A 356 -17.79 18.14 -1.92
N PRO A 357 -17.45 19.33 -1.35
CA PRO A 357 -16.87 19.41 -0.03
C PRO A 357 -17.84 19.02 1.10
N ALA A 358 -19.16 19.16 0.91
CA ALA A 358 -20.14 18.72 1.92
C ALA A 358 -20.13 17.18 2.07
N GLU A 359 -20.05 16.45 0.96
CA GLU A 359 -19.94 14.99 0.99
C GLU A 359 -18.57 14.54 1.52
N ALA A 360 -17.51 15.28 1.19
CA ALA A 360 -16.17 15.05 1.73
C ALA A 360 -16.16 15.21 3.26
N LEU A 361 -16.81 16.24 3.79
CA LEU A 361 -16.93 16.43 5.24
C LEU A 361 -17.65 15.23 5.90
N ALA A 362 -18.76 14.80 5.32
CA ALA A 362 -19.51 13.64 5.83
C ALA A 362 -18.64 12.36 5.82
N ALA A 363 -17.89 12.12 4.72
CA ALA A 363 -16.98 10.98 4.64
C ALA A 363 -15.83 11.08 5.67
N ALA A 364 -15.23 12.25 5.81
CA ALA A 364 -14.15 12.49 6.77
C ALA A 364 -14.60 12.25 8.23
N GLN A 365 -15.84 12.63 8.56
CA GLN A 365 -16.41 12.40 9.88
C GLN A 365 -16.53 10.91 10.24
N LEU A 366 -16.75 10.04 9.27
CA LEU A 366 -16.80 8.60 9.51
C LEU A 366 -15.44 8.04 9.99
N LEU A 367 -14.32 8.65 9.60
CA LEU A 367 -12.99 8.24 10.06
C LEU A 367 -12.73 8.56 11.54
N LEU A 368 -13.48 9.49 12.13
CA LEU A 368 -13.29 9.91 13.53
C LEU A 368 -13.67 8.83 14.54
N ALA A 369 -14.50 7.88 14.14
CA ALA A 369 -14.92 6.77 14.99
C ALA A 369 -13.95 5.56 14.94
N HIS A 370 -12.89 5.60 14.11
CA HIS A 370 -11.89 4.55 14.05
C HIS A 370 -11.07 4.49 15.36
N PRO A 371 -10.68 3.29 15.88
CA PRO A 371 -9.93 3.18 17.13
C PRO A 371 -8.52 3.79 17.08
N SER A 372 -7.90 3.88 15.88
CA SER A 372 -6.57 4.46 15.71
C SER A 372 -6.60 5.99 15.70
N LEU A 373 -5.81 6.62 16.57
CA LEU A 373 -5.66 8.07 16.62
C LEU A 373 -5.07 8.65 15.33
N VAL A 374 -4.25 7.91 14.59
CA VAL A 374 -3.72 8.35 13.30
C VAL A 374 -4.85 8.44 12.27
N VAL A 375 -5.75 7.47 12.22
CA VAL A 375 -6.92 7.51 11.32
C VAL A 375 -7.88 8.63 11.72
N GLN A 376 -8.13 8.84 13.03
CA GLN A 376 -8.91 9.99 13.51
C GLN A 376 -8.26 11.32 13.09
N ALA A 377 -6.93 11.42 13.20
CA ALA A 377 -6.20 12.61 12.75
C ALA A 377 -6.40 12.86 11.26
N THR A 378 -6.33 11.83 10.41
CA THR A 378 -6.63 11.99 8.97
C THR A 378 -8.06 12.41 8.72
N GLY A 379 -9.02 11.89 9.48
CA GLY A 379 -10.43 12.33 9.43
C GLY A 379 -10.58 13.83 9.76
N HIS A 380 -9.93 14.30 10.82
CA HIS A 380 -9.92 15.73 11.16
C HIS A 380 -9.23 16.58 10.08
N ILE A 381 -8.14 16.11 9.48
CA ILE A 381 -7.43 16.83 8.41
C ILE A 381 -8.33 16.99 7.18
N GLU A 382 -8.95 15.91 6.71
CA GLU A 382 -9.83 15.97 5.54
C GLU A 382 -11.10 16.78 5.82
N ALA A 383 -11.65 16.71 7.04
CA ALA A 383 -12.73 17.60 7.47
C ALA A 383 -12.30 19.07 7.40
N GLY A 384 -11.08 19.39 7.84
CA GLY A 384 -10.52 20.74 7.78
C GLY A 384 -10.42 21.26 6.33
N PHE A 385 -9.88 20.46 5.40
CA PHE A 385 -9.83 20.84 3.98
C PHE A 385 -11.24 21.04 3.39
N ALA A 386 -12.19 20.16 3.71
CA ALA A 386 -13.58 20.31 3.26
C ALA A 386 -14.22 21.61 3.81
N GLN A 387 -13.97 21.95 5.06
CA GLN A 387 -14.47 23.18 5.69
C GLN A 387 -13.84 24.43 5.07
N LEU A 388 -12.54 24.41 4.76
CA LEU A 388 -11.89 25.51 4.04
C LEU A 388 -12.46 25.66 2.62
N ALA A 389 -12.72 24.57 1.91
CA ALA A 389 -13.36 24.57 0.59
C ALA A 389 -14.81 25.12 0.64
N MET A 390 -15.50 25.00 1.77
CA MET A 390 -16.82 25.61 2.03
C MET A 390 -16.74 27.04 2.56
N ASN A 391 -15.55 27.66 2.57
CA ASN A 391 -15.32 29.00 3.13
C ASN A 391 -15.66 29.10 4.64
N ARG A 392 -15.32 28.07 5.41
CA ARG A 392 -15.53 27.96 6.86
C ARG A 392 -14.19 27.90 7.61
N PRO A 393 -13.37 28.98 7.61
CA PRO A 393 -11.99 28.92 8.13
C PRO A 393 -11.92 28.67 9.65
N ALA A 394 -12.89 29.12 10.44
CA ALA A 394 -12.93 28.86 11.88
C ALA A 394 -13.08 27.36 12.18
N ASP A 395 -13.95 26.66 11.45
CA ASP A 395 -14.14 25.22 11.60
C ASP A 395 -12.89 24.46 11.10
N GLY A 396 -12.28 24.89 10.00
CA GLY A 396 -11.02 24.36 9.50
C GLY A 396 -9.89 24.45 10.53
N ALA A 397 -9.78 25.58 11.24
CA ALA A 397 -8.83 25.76 12.34
C ALA A 397 -9.13 24.82 13.51
N ALA A 398 -10.39 24.65 13.89
CA ALA A 398 -10.80 23.72 14.95
C ALA A 398 -10.44 22.27 14.59
N SER A 399 -10.70 21.85 13.34
CA SER A 399 -10.34 20.52 12.83
C SER A 399 -8.81 20.33 12.80
N SER A 400 -8.04 21.34 12.38
CA SER A 400 -6.57 21.31 12.42
C SER A 400 -6.03 21.10 13.85
N ASN A 401 -6.60 21.79 14.84
CA ASN A 401 -6.22 21.64 16.25
C ASN A 401 -6.57 20.23 16.79
N ALA A 402 -7.72 19.69 16.41
CA ALA A 402 -8.13 18.33 16.79
C ALA A 402 -7.17 17.28 16.17
N ALA A 403 -6.81 17.44 14.91
CA ALA A 403 -5.82 16.59 14.24
C ALA A 403 -4.46 16.63 14.95
N LEU A 404 -3.97 17.83 15.30
CA LEU A 404 -2.71 18.00 16.03
C LEU A 404 -2.74 17.29 17.39
N LYS A 405 -3.85 17.41 18.12
CA LYS A 405 -4.04 16.71 19.40
C LYS A 405 -3.99 15.20 19.22
N ALA A 406 -4.70 14.65 18.24
CA ALA A 406 -4.72 13.23 17.96
C ALA A 406 -3.32 12.71 17.57
N LEU A 407 -2.57 13.42 16.71
CA LEU A 407 -1.21 13.04 16.32
C LEU A 407 -0.22 13.09 17.50
N ARG A 408 -0.31 14.08 18.38
CA ARG A 408 0.54 14.15 19.58
C ARG A 408 0.30 12.98 20.54
N SER A 409 -0.90 12.44 20.56
CA SER A 409 -1.26 11.30 21.40
C SER A 409 -0.98 9.95 20.71
N ALA A 410 -0.73 9.94 19.40
CA ALA A 410 -0.38 8.75 18.66
C ALA A 410 1.11 8.41 18.84
N GLN A 411 1.41 7.14 19.11
CA GLN A 411 2.79 6.68 19.38
C GLN A 411 3.59 6.37 18.12
N ALA A 412 2.93 6.13 16.97
CA ALA A 412 3.56 5.72 15.71
C ALA A 412 2.71 6.12 14.50
N GLY A 413 3.29 6.05 13.30
CA GLY A 413 2.56 6.19 12.02
C GLY A 413 2.22 7.64 11.63
N GLN A 414 2.90 8.64 12.19
CA GLN A 414 2.53 10.05 12.04
C GLN A 414 2.99 10.71 10.73
N GLY A 415 4.03 10.19 10.06
CA GLY A 415 4.79 10.91 9.01
C GLY A 415 3.91 11.58 7.94
N LEU A 416 3.11 10.79 7.22
CA LEU A 416 2.25 11.32 6.14
C LEU A 416 1.12 12.21 6.68
N ALA A 417 0.48 11.84 7.79
CA ALA A 417 -0.57 12.63 8.41
C ALA A 417 -0.04 13.98 8.93
N ALA A 418 1.18 14.00 9.47
CA ALA A 418 1.82 15.23 9.93
C ALA A 418 2.10 16.21 8.77
N ILE A 419 2.58 15.71 7.62
CA ILE A 419 2.79 16.53 6.42
C ILE A 419 1.44 17.07 5.89
N THR A 420 0.40 16.23 5.91
CA THR A 420 -0.93 16.63 5.43
C THR A 420 -1.56 17.67 6.36
N LEU A 421 -1.34 17.54 7.68
CA LEU A 421 -1.74 18.58 8.64
C LEU A 421 -1.01 19.91 8.40
N GLU A 422 0.30 19.86 8.12
CA GLU A 422 1.07 21.05 7.79
C GLU A 422 0.49 21.75 6.53
N ALA A 423 0.10 20.98 5.51
CA ALA A 423 -0.55 21.51 4.32
C ALA A 423 -1.90 22.18 4.64
N LEU A 424 -2.74 21.56 5.47
CA LEU A 424 -3.99 22.15 5.93
C LEU A 424 -3.76 23.48 6.67
N GLN A 425 -2.76 23.53 7.55
CA GLN A 425 -2.38 24.75 8.25
C GLN A 425 -1.90 25.83 7.28
N GLY A 426 -1.13 25.44 6.26
CA GLY A 426 -0.70 26.36 5.20
C GLY A 426 -1.88 26.93 4.42
N GLU A 427 -2.84 26.12 4.02
CA GLU A 427 -4.05 26.59 3.31
C GLU A 427 -4.91 27.50 4.19
N PHE A 428 -5.08 27.17 5.47
CA PHE A 428 -5.77 28.04 6.42
C PHE A 428 -5.10 29.42 6.52
N LEU A 429 -3.78 29.47 6.66
CA LEU A 429 -3.03 30.73 6.71
C LEU A 429 -3.13 31.51 5.40
N LEU A 430 -3.12 30.82 4.24
CA LEU A 430 -3.26 31.43 2.93
C LEU A 430 -4.64 32.11 2.75
N ARG A 431 -5.71 31.48 3.27
CA ARG A 431 -7.09 32.00 3.21
C ARG A 431 -7.38 33.07 4.27
N THR A 432 -6.45 33.31 5.19
CA THR A 432 -6.57 34.32 6.26
C THR A 432 -5.55 35.45 6.08
N ALA A 433 -5.40 36.35 7.06
CA ALA A 433 -4.51 37.51 6.94
C ALA A 433 -2.99 37.18 6.91
N GLN A 434 -2.59 35.91 6.98
CA GLN A 434 -1.18 35.48 7.04
C GLN A 434 -0.69 34.82 5.74
N ARG A 435 -1.04 35.40 4.59
CA ARG A 435 -0.80 34.80 3.26
C ARG A 435 0.64 34.39 3.03
N GLU A 436 1.62 35.25 3.33
CA GLU A 436 3.03 34.94 3.10
C GLU A 436 3.50 33.71 3.90
N LYS A 437 3.11 33.61 5.16
CA LYS A 437 3.36 32.42 6.00
C LYS A 437 2.67 31.19 5.43
N GLY A 438 1.45 31.34 4.93
CA GLY A 438 0.68 30.28 4.27
C GLY A 438 1.40 29.72 3.05
N ARG A 439 1.96 30.59 2.18
CA ARG A 439 2.76 30.20 1.02
C ARG A 439 3.95 29.32 1.43
N GLN A 440 4.76 29.79 2.39
CA GLN A 440 5.94 29.06 2.86
C GLN A 440 5.59 27.70 3.44
N VAL A 441 4.50 27.61 4.19
CA VAL A 441 4.06 26.34 4.80
C VAL A 441 3.57 25.36 3.72
N MET A 442 2.79 25.82 2.73
CA MET A 442 2.30 24.96 1.65
C MET A 442 3.44 24.45 0.75
N GLU A 443 4.41 25.31 0.41
CA GLU A 443 5.59 24.91 -0.38
C GLU A 443 6.43 23.88 0.37
N ARG A 444 6.64 24.07 1.67
CA ARG A 444 7.37 23.11 2.50
C ARG A 444 6.64 21.76 2.60
N ALA A 445 5.33 21.77 2.74
CA ALA A 445 4.53 20.55 2.75
C ALA A 445 4.61 19.82 1.40
N ALA A 446 4.50 20.55 0.28
CA ALA A 446 4.66 20.00 -1.07
C ALA A 446 6.04 19.37 -1.28
N GLN A 447 7.11 20.03 -0.82
CA GLN A 447 8.46 19.49 -0.88
C GLN A 447 8.62 18.20 -0.07
N LYS A 448 8.05 18.15 1.14
CA LYS A 448 8.07 16.95 1.98
C LYS A 448 7.31 15.79 1.32
N TRP A 449 6.15 16.03 0.72
CA TRP A 449 5.42 14.99 -0.01
C TRP A 449 6.22 14.41 -1.16
N ARG A 450 6.90 15.25 -1.96
CA ARG A 450 7.74 14.80 -3.08
C ARG A 450 8.89 13.89 -2.65
N SER A 451 9.36 14.00 -1.41
CA SER A 451 10.45 13.21 -0.86
C SER A 451 10.00 11.94 -0.12
N LEU A 452 8.69 11.68 -0.03
CA LEU A 452 8.19 10.46 0.61
C LEU A 452 8.55 9.22 -0.22
N PRO A 453 9.09 8.18 0.42
CA PRO A 453 9.37 6.92 -0.26
C PRO A 453 8.08 6.11 -0.48
N GLY A 454 8.17 5.17 -1.40
CA GLY A 454 7.14 4.17 -1.64
C GLY A 454 6.20 4.50 -2.81
N PRO A 455 5.58 3.47 -3.40
CA PRO A 455 4.82 3.57 -4.63
C PRO A 455 3.51 4.34 -4.47
N ASP A 456 2.83 4.17 -3.35
CA ASP A 456 1.56 4.88 -3.07
C ASP A 456 1.81 6.37 -2.89
N ALA A 457 2.88 6.71 -2.17
CA ALA A 457 3.24 8.09 -1.86
C ALA A 457 3.47 8.91 -3.13
N TRP A 458 4.03 8.33 -4.19
CA TRP A 458 4.32 9.05 -5.42
C TRP A 458 3.06 9.64 -6.08
N THR A 459 2.01 8.85 -6.28
CA THR A 459 0.76 9.33 -6.90
C THR A 459 -0.06 10.20 -5.94
N GLN A 460 -0.11 9.81 -4.67
CA GLN A 460 -0.84 10.58 -3.65
C GLN A 460 -0.24 11.98 -3.47
N SER A 461 1.08 12.09 -3.48
CA SER A 461 1.78 13.38 -3.42
C SER A 461 1.41 14.28 -4.58
N LEU A 462 1.33 13.75 -5.79
CA LEU A 462 0.94 14.50 -7.00
C LEU A 462 -0.44 15.13 -6.85
N PHE A 463 -1.46 14.35 -6.44
CA PHE A 463 -2.83 14.84 -6.26
C PHE A 463 -2.94 15.85 -5.11
N ARG A 464 -2.13 15.68 -4.06
CA ARG A 464 -2.08 16.64 -2.94
C ARG A 464 -1.47 17.98 -3.36
N ILE A 465 -0.39 17.97 -4.14
CA ILE A 465 0.21 19.21 -4.67
C ILE A 465 -0.75 19.88 -5.64
N GLU A 466 -1.45 19.12 -6.48
CA GLU A 466 -2.50 19.65 -7.37
C GLU A 466 -3.62 20.34 -6.57
N ALA A 467 -4.07 19.74 -5.46
CA ALA A 467 -5.07 20.35 -4.58
C ALA A 467 -4.57 21.67 -3.98
N LEU A 468 -3.30 21.75 -3.55
CA LEU A 468 -2.72 23.01 -3.07
C LEU A 468 -2.61 24.06 -4.19
N ALA A 469 -2.23 23.66 -5.40
CA ALA A 469 -2.17 24.57 -6.55
C ALA A 469 -3.55 25.15 -6.89
N ARG A 470 -4.59 24.32 -6.76
CA ARG A 470 -5.99 24.79 -6.91
C ARG A 470 -6.38 25.75 -5.78
N ALA A 471 -6.10 25.40 -4.52
CA ALA A 471 -6.40 26.28 -3.39
C ALA A 471 -5.70 27.66 -3.51
N ALA A 472 -4.48 27.69 -4.05
CA ALA A 472 -3.77 28.94 -4.35
C ALA A 472 -4.50 29.76 -5.42
N ARG A 473 -4.97 29.14 -6.51
CA ARG A 473 -5.77 29.81 -7.55
C ARG A 473 -7.09 30.36 -7.00
N ASP A 474 -7.78 29.58 -6.16
CA ASP A 474 -9.07 29.95 -5.57
C ASP A 474 -9.00 31.25 -4.76
N VAL A 475 -7.85 31.56 -4.16
CA VAL A 475 -7.62 32.81 -3.42
C VAL A 475 -6.87 33.88 -4.25
N GLY A 476 -6.67 33.64 -5.55
CA GLY A 476 -5.99 34.57 -6.47
C GLY A 476 -4.47 34.63 -6.29
N ASP A 477 -3.85 33.63 -5.64
CA ASP A 477 -2.39 33.56 -5.45
C ASP A 477 -1.74 32.78 -6.61
N TRP A 478 -1.72 33.42 -7.77
CA TRP A 478 -1.20 32.82 -9.00
C TRP A 478 0.33 32.58 -8.95
N ALA A 479 1.06 33.35 -8.16
CA ALA A 479 2.49 33.13 -7.98
C ALA A 479 2.77 31.82 -7.23
N LEU A 480 2.01 31.52 -6.16
CA LEU A 480 2.09 30.24 -5.46
C LEU A 480 1.59 29.09 -6.35
N ALA A 481 0.46 29.30 -7.07
CA ALA A 481 -0.06 28.31 -8.00
C ALA A 481 0.96 27.91 -9.08
N ALA A 482 1.72 28.88 -9.61
CA ALA A 482 2.77 28.63 -10.58
C ALA A 482 3.91 27.76 -9.98
N ARG A 483 4.36 28.07 -8.78
CA ARG A 483 5.42 27.28 -8.11
C ARG A 483 4.99 25.85 -7.80
N LEU A 484 3.76 25.67 -7.34
CA LEU A 484 3.19 24.35 -7.08
C LEU A 484 3.00 23.54 -8.38
N ALA A 485 2.52 24.18 -9.45
CA ALA A 485 2.44 23.55 -10.78
C ALA A 485 3.83 23.14 -11.31
N GLN A 486 4.86 23.95 -11.07
CA GLN A 486 6.23 23.61 -11.40
C GLN A 486 6.74 22.41 -10.58
N MET A 487 6.39 22.32 -9.28
CA MET A 487 6.71 21.14 -8.46
C MET A 487 6.01 19.88 -8.96
N MET A 488 4.78 19.99 -9.49
CA MET A 488 4.08 18.89 -10.15
C MET A 488 4.82 18.45 -11.42
N LEU A 489 5.29 19.38 -12.24
CA LEU A 489 6.05 19.08 -13.46
C LEU A 489 7.37 18.34 -13.17
N GLU A 490 8.07 18.78 -12.13
CA GLU A 490 9.31 18.11 -11.65
C GLU A 490 9.04 16.74 -11.03
N HIS A 491 7.85 16.51 -10.47
CA HIS A 491 7.46 15.23 -9.89
C HIS A 491 7.00 14.25 -10.98
N ASP A 492 6.12 14.70 -11.89
CA ASP A 492 5.62 13.92 -13.02
C ASP A 492 5.24 14.82 -14.20
N SER A 493 6.09 14.80 -15.22
CA SER A 493 5.87 15.56 -16.46
C SER A 493 4.87 14.93 -17.43
N ASN A 494 4.32 13.74 -17.13
CA ASN A 494 3.35 13.05 -18.00
C ASN A 494 1.90 13.23 -17.51
N TYR A 495 1.71 13.75 -16.31
CA TYR A 495 0.38 13.90 -15.72
C TYR A 495 -0.42 15.03 -16.36
N GLY A 496 -1.63 14.75 -16.84
CA GLY A 496 -2.52 15.76 -17.47
C GLY A 496 -2.85 16.94 -16.54
N GLY A 497 -3.04 16.68 -15.24
CA GLY A 497 -3.28 17.73 -14.23
C GLY A 497 -2.12 18.71 -14.06
N THR A 498 -0.88 18.27 -14.28
CA THR A 498 0.30 19.14 -14.31
C THR A 498 0.19 20.17 -15.43
N HIS A 499 -0.05 19.70 -16.63
CA HIS A 499 -0.18 20.56 -17.82
C HIS A 499 -1.43 21.45 -17.77
N PHE A 500 -2.53 20.94 -17.23
CA PHE A 500 -3.71 21.74 -16.97
C PHE A 500 -3.41 22.90 -16.01
N ALA A 501 -2.73 22.62 -14.88
CA ALA A 501 -2.37 23.64 -13.91
C ALA A 501 -1.42 24.71 -14.51
N LEU A 502 -0.39 24.28 -15.27
CA LEU A 502 0.53 25.18 -15.97
C LEU A 502 -0.19 26.01 -17.03
N GLY A 503 -1.10 25.40 -17.78
CA GLY A 503 -1.92 26.08 -18.77
C GLY A 503 -2.81 27.17 -18.16
N LEU A 504 -3.44 26.91 -17.00
CA LEU A 504 -4.21 27.91 -16.27
C LEU A 504 -3.36 29.08 -15.79
N VAL A 505 -2.17 28.83 -15.28
CA VAL A 505 -1.21 29.87 -14.85
C VAL A 505 -0.76 30.69 -16.05
N SER A 506 -0.43 30.06 -17.17
CA SER A 506 -0.05 30.77 -18.42
C SER A 506 -1.20 31.61 -18.95
N HIS A 507 -2.41 31.08 -18.94
CA HIS A 507 -3.60 31.83 -19.39
C HIS A 507 -3.87 33.06 -18.52
N HIS A 508 -3.75 32.93 -17.19
CA HIS A 508 -3.90 34.06 -16.28
C HIS A 508 -2.91 35.19 -16.58
N ASN A 509 -1.66 34.84 -16.87
CA ASN A 509 -0.59 35.82 -17.09
C ASN A 509 -0.60 36.43 -18.50
N SER A 510 -1.03 35.69 -19.52
CA SER A 510 -0.80 36.03 -20.94
C SER A 510 -1.96 35.65 -21.88
N GLY A 511 -3.14 35.36 -21.33
CA GLY A 511 -4.29 34.92 -22.11
C GLY A 511 -4.02 33.65 -22.92
N THR A 512 -4.61 33.54 -24.09
CA THR A 512 -4.50 32.40 -25.00
C THR A 512 -3.17 32.46 -25.78
N SER A 513 -2.05 32.43 -25.04
CA SER A 513 -0.69 32.43 -25.59
C SER A 513 -0.29 31.06 -26.18
N ALA A 514 0.81 31.02 -26.95
CA ALA A 514 1.36 29.79 -27.49
C ALA A 514 1.72 28.79 -26.37
N THR A 515 2.20 29.28 -25.21
CA THR A 515 2.47 28.45 -24.04
C THR A 515 1.19 27.85 -23.46
N THR A 516 0.13 28.66 -23.30
CA THR A 516 -1.19 28.21 -22.85
C THR A 516 -1.72 27.09 -23.73
N LEU A 517 -1.70 27.28 -25.05
CA LEU A 517 -2.19 26.30 -26.02
C LEU A 517 -1.38 25.00 -25.99
N ARG A 518 -0.05 25.10 -25.85
CA ARG A 518 0.83 23.94 -25.74
C ARG A 518 0.52 23.14 -24.49
N GLU A 519 0.42 23.78 -23.33
CA GLU A 519 0.15 23.08 -22.07
C GLU A 519 -1.24 22.41 -22.09
N PHE A 520 -2.27 23.10 -22.61
CA PHE A 520 -3.58 22.48 -22.75
C PHE A 520 -3.59 21.32 -23.77
N ALA A 521 -2.82 21.38 -24.84
CA ALA A 521 -2.67 20.25 -25.77
C ALA A 521 -1.99 19.03 -25.12
N LEU A 522 -1.00 19.25 -24.24
CA LEU A 522 -0.36 18.18 -23.48
C LEU A 522 -1.33 17.56 -22.47
N ALA A 523 -2.13 18.35 -21.76
CA ALA A 523 -3.17 17.86 -20.87
C ALA A 523 -4.20 16.99 -21.61
N GLU A 524 -4.71 17.45 -22.77
CA GLU A 524 -5.65 16.70 -23.60
C GLU A 524 -5.05 15.37 -24.09
N LYS A 525 -3.79 15.40 -24.51
CA LYS A 525 -3.08 14.19 -24.92
C LYS A 525 -3.00 13.18 -23.76
N ALA A 526 -2.64 13.64 -22.55
CA ALA A 526 -2.57 12.79 -21.37
C ALA A 526 -3.95 12.23 -20.98
N TRP A 527 -5.01 12.98 -21.23
CA TRP A 527 -6.40 12.63 -20.95
C TRP A 527 -7.19 12.14 -22.16
N ALA A 528 -6.53 11.61 -23.19
CA ALA A 528 -7.20 11.12 -24.40
C ALA A 528 -8.28 10.06 -24.13
N GLY A 529 -8.16 9.29 -23.04
CA GLY A 529 -9.14 8.29 -22.58
C GLY A 529 -10.05 8.76 -21.44
N ALA A 530 -10.06 10.04 -21.11
CA ALA A 530 -10.83 10.59 -20.00
C ALA A 530 -12.35 10.52 -20.21
N ASP A 531 -13.09 10.73 -19.14
CA ASP A 531 -14.54 10.93 -19.21
C ASP A 531 -14.87 12.15 -20.09
N LYS A 532 -15.85 12.01 -20.98
CA LYS A 532 -16.24 13.08 -21.92
C LYS A 532 -16.72 14.37 -21.22
N ASP A 533 -17.21 14.24 -20.01
CA ASP A 533 -17.72 15.31 -19.16
C ASP A 533 -16.70 15.76 -18.10
N LEU A 534 -15.43 15.45 -18.28
CA LEU A 534 -14.35 15.91 -17.41
C LEU A 534 -14.32 17.45 -17.40
N ALA A 535 -14.50 18.06 -16.22
CA ALA A 535 -14.64 19.51 -16.06
C ALA A 535 -13.41 20.28 -16.55
N GLU A 536 -12.23 19.72 -16.40
CA GLU A 536 -10.95 20.27 -16.83
C GLU A 536 -10.89 20.42 -18.36
N LEU A 537 -11.39 19.43 -19.12
CA LEU A 537 -11.47 19.49 -20.58
C LEU A 537 -12.42 20.61 -21.03
N LYS A 538 -13.57 20.76 -20.36
CA LYS A 538 -14.52 21.84 -20.63
C LYS A 538 -13.88 23.19 -20.36
N THR A 539 -13.23 23.36 -19.23
CA THR A 539 -12.53 24.61 -18.86
C THR A 539 -11.50 25.00 -19.92
N MET A 540 -10.69 24.05 -20.41
CA MET A 540 -9.69 24.31 -21.46
C MET A 540 -10.37 24.75 -22.76
N ALA A 541 -11.48 24.12 -23.15
CA ALA A 541 -12.24 24.48 -24.33
C ALA A 541 -12.84 25.91 -24.23
N ASP A 542 -13.34 26.30 -23.07
CA ASP A 542 -13.90 27.61 -22.81
C ASP A 542 -12.82 28.72 -22.82
N LEU A 543 -11.64 28.45 -22.27
CA LEU A 543 -10.50 29.40 -22.21
C LEU A 543 -9.78 29.60 -23.57
N ARG A 544 -10.03 28.76 -24.56
CA ARG A 544 -9.49 28.89 -25.92
C ARG A 544 -10.35 29.77 -26.83
N ARG A 545 -11.60 30.06 -26.45
CA ARG A 545 -12.52 30.92 -27.17
C ARG A 545 -12.25 32.38 -26.89
#